data_431a600a8a89c67babb00c6d97defad7
#
_entry.id   431a600a8a89c67babb00c6d97defad7
#
_cell.length_a   1.000
_cell.length_b   1.000
_cell.length_c   1.000
_cell.angle_alpha   90.00
_cell.angle_beta   90.00
_cell.angle_gamma   90.00
#
_symmetry.space_group_name_H-M   'P 1'
#
loop_
_entity.id
_entity.type
_entity.pdbx_description
1 polymer ?
#
loop_
_entity_poly.entity_id
_entity_poly.type
_entity_poly.pdbx_seq_one_letter_code
_entity_poly.pdbx_strand_id
1 'polypeptide(L)'
;MDRRHFLNLSIAAAAATLAQPVLAGGHGRVAAFKKKNSYAVGGRAEIAKKGDGYVINLLDDFTFAGAPDPKIALGKNGYDKSTLMGLLKSNKGASSYEVPAGINPDDYNEVWIWCEQYNVPLAVAQF
;
A
#
# COMPACT_ATOMS: atom_id res chain seq x y z
N MET A 1 -16.25 46.86 11.80
CA MET A 1 -15.89 46.41 11.74
C MET A 1 -15.69 45.43 11.68
N ASP A 2 -15.59 45.44 11.65
CA ASP A 2 -15.23 44.49 11.53
C ASP A 2 -15.26 43.50 11.26
N ARG A 3 -15.46 43.78 11.04
CA ARG A 3 -15.45 42.93 10.73
C ARG A 3 -15.05 42.03 10.20
N ARG A 4 -15.02 42.43 9.96
CA ARG A 4 -14.46 41.65 9.45
C ARG A 4 -13.92 40.59 9.53
N HIS A 5 -13.75 40.78 9.81
CA HIS A 5 -13.07 39.69 9.88
C HIS A 5 -13.04 38.52 9.73
N PHE A 6 -13.26 38.71 9.46
CA PHE A 6 -13.12 37.49 9.25
C PHE A 6 -12.90 36.65 8.70
N LEU A 7 -13.21 37.09 8.17
CA LEU A 7 -12.87 36.30 7.55
C LEU A 7 -12.26 35.49 7.30
N ASN A 8 -12.34 36.07 7.32
CA ASN A 8 -11.56 35.26 7.00
C ASN A 8 -11.17 34.19 7.02
N LEU A 9 -11.45 34.38 7.09
CA LEU A 9 -10.99 33.34 7.00
C LEU A 9 -10.89 32.34 6.70
N SER A 10 -11.21 32.63 6.51
CA SER A 10 -10.99 31.69 6.15
C SER A 10 -10.63 30.81 5.74
N ILE A 11 -10.64 31.21 5.49
CA ILE A 11 -10.07 30.35 5.06
C ILE A 11 -9.67 29.43 4.98
N ALA A 12 -9.74 29.67 5.08
CA ALA A 12 -9.21 28.77 4.98
C ALA A 12 -9.10 27.82 4.85
N ALA A 13 -9.41 28.07 4.76
CA ALA A 13 -9.17 27.12 4.66
C ALA A 13 -8.98 26.25 4.18
N ALA A 14 -9.07 26.54 3.84
CA ALA A 14 -8.75 25.79 3.38
C ALA A 14 -8.28 24.93 3.18
N ALA A 15 -8.20 25.11 3.15
CA ALA A 15 -7.57 24.36 3.01
C ALA A 15 -7.33 23.35 2.98
N ALA A 16 -7.53 23.46 2.98
CA ALA A 16 -7.17 22.58 3.05
C ALA A 16 -7.11 21.61 2.67
N THR A 17 -7.33 21.82 2.27
CA THR A 17 -7.16 20.96 1.99
C THR A 17 -6.77 20.09 1.56
N LEU A 18 -6.68 20.27 1.19
CA LEU A 18 -6.16 19.55 0.87
C LEU A 18 -5.78 18.59 0.74
N ALA A 19 -5.65 18.59 0.78
CA ALA A 19 -5.10 17.83 0.70
C ALA A 19 -5.07 16.77 0.44
N GLN A 20 -5.18 16.48 0.15
CA GLN A 20 -5.13 15.43 -0.12
C GLN A 20 -5.35 14.92 -1.06
N PRO A 21 -5.23 15.07 -1.39
CA PRO A 21 -5.53 14.51 -2.32
C PRO A 21 -4.89 13.70 -2.89
N VAL A 22 -4.47 13.77 -2.68
CA VAL A 22 -3.91 13.12 -3.12
C VAL A 22 -4.05 12.05 -3.51
N LEU A 23 -4.30 11.72 -3.34
CA LEU A 23 -4.39 10.74 -3.69
C LEU A 23 -4.62 10.61 -4.86
N ALA A 24 -4.15 11.27 -5.23
CA ALA A 24 -4.32 11.42 -6.41
C ALA A 24 -4.39 10.29 -7.21
N GLY A 25 -4.82 10.27 -8.14
CA GLY A 25 -4.96 9.27 -8.93
C GLY A 25 -5.25 8.11 -8.17
N GLY A 26 -5.11 8.37 -6.95
CA GLY A 26 -5.25 7.36 -6.17
C GLY A 26 -6.57 7.02 -5.97
N HIS A 27 -7.03 6.26 -6.52
CA HIS A 27 -8.28 5.70 -6.24
C HIS A 27 -8.12 4.50 -5.41
N GLY A 28 -6.94 4.24 -4.95
CA GLY A 28 -6.63 3.06 -4.25
C GLY A 28 -6.61 3.26 -2.76
N ARG A 29 -6.50 2.16 -2.06
CA ARG A 29 -6.27 2.16 -0.62
C ARG A 29 -4.78 2.14 -0.38
N VAL A 30 -4.29 2.90 0.58
CA VAL A 30 -2.87 3.01 0.88
C VAL A 30 -2.63 2.68 2.35
N ALA A 31 -1.58 1.92 2.62
CA ALA A 31 -1.20 1.59 3.99
C ALA A 31 0.31 1.42 4.10
N ALA A 32 0.84 1.71 5.28
CA ALA A 32 2.26 1.58 5.54
C ALA A 32 2.62 0.15 5.93
N PHE A 33 3.80 -0.29 5.52
CA PHE A 33 4.31 -1.59 5.91
C PHE A 33 4.80 -1.60 7.35
N LYS A 34 4.57 -2.71 8.02
CA LYS A 34 5.14 -3.02 9.33
C LYS A 34 5.90 -4.33 9.22
N LYS A 35 7.06 -4.40 9.84
CA LYS A 35 7.83 -5.63 9.82
C LYS A 35 7.15 -6.70 10.69
N LYS A 36 7.27 -7.94 10.24
CA LYS A 36 6.74 -9.08 10.97
C LYS A 36 7.83 -10.02 11.45
N ASN A 37 9.06 -9.70 11.11
CA ASN A 37 10.21 -10.48 11.49
C ASN A 37 11.37 -9.49 11.69
N SER A 38 12.59 -9.97 11.76
CA SER A 38 13.75 -9.10 11.97
C SER A 38 14.15 -8.30 10.72
N TYR A 39 13.50 -8.52 9.60
CA TYR A 39 13.83 -7.83 8.34
C TYR A 39 13.23 -6.42 8.38
N ALA A 40 14.09 -5.41 8.23
CA ALA A 40 13.64 -4.03 8.21
C ALA A 40 12.82 -3.75 6.94
N VAL A 41 11.75 -2.99 7.10
CA VAL A 41 10.89 -2.61 5.99
C VAL A 41 10.37 -1.20 6.24
N GLY A 42 10.16 -0.44 5.18
CA GLY A 42 9.56 0.88 5.26
C GLY A 42 8.76 1.17 4.00
N GLY A 43 8.01 2.27 4.03
CA GLY A 43 7.23 2.69 2.90
C GLY A 43 5.82 2.16 2.91
N ARG A 44 5.14 2.30 1.78
CA ARG A 44 3.70 2.07 1.70
C ARG A 44 3.35 1.21 0.50
N ALA A 45 2.21 0.54 0.61
CA ALA A 45 1.60 -0.19 -0.48
C ALA A 45 0.25 0.43 -0.82
N GLU A 46 -0.13 0.30 -2.08
CA GLU A 46 -1.42 0.77 -2.57
C GLU A 46 -2.12 -0.35 -3.31
N ILE A 47 -3.42 -0.48 -3.10
CA ILE A 47 -4.28 -1.35 -3.91
C ILE A 47 -5.09 -0.43 -4.81
N ALA A 48 -4.89 -0.52 -6.12
CA ALA A 48 -5.52 0.40 -7.07
C ALA A 48 -6.15 -0.35 -8.23
N LYS A 49 -7.08 0.31 -8.90
CA LYS A 49 -7.65 -0.23 -10.13
C LYS A 49 -6.70 0.03 -11.30
N LYS A 50 -6.68 -0.90 -12.24
CA LYS A 50 -5.93 -0.74 -13.48
C LYS A 50 -6.73 -1.41 -14.60
N GLY A 51 -7.36 -0.59 -15.46
CA GLY A 51 -8.27 -1.13 -16.47
C GLY A 51 -9.42 -1.87 -15.81
N ASP A 52 -9.66 -3.08 -16.23
CA ASP A 52 -10.72 -3.91 -15.66
C ASP A 52 -10.25 -4.71 -14.44
N GLY A 53 -8.99 -4.60 -14.10
CA GLY A 53 -8.42 -5.36 -12.99
C GLY A 53 -7.88 -4.46 -11.90
N TYR A 54 -6.96 -5.03 -11.13
CA TYR A 54 -6.35 -4.34 -10.01
C TYR A 54 -4.85 -4.54 -10.02
N VAL A 55 -4.16 -3.64 -9.35
CA VAL A 55 -2.71 -3.70 -9.21
C VAL A 55 -2.34 -3.37 -7.77
N ILE A 56 -1.29 -4.02 -7.28
CA ILE A 56 -0.67 -3.65 -6.02
C ILE A 56 0.57 -2.85 -6.38
N ASN A 57 0.63 -1.63 -5.87
CA ASN A 57 1.78 -0.76 -6.07
C ASN A 57 2.55 -0.63 -4.77
N LEU A 58 3.84 -0.94 -4.79
CA LEU A 58 4.73 -0.46 -3.74
C LEU A 58 5.13 0.94 -4.15
N LEU A 59 5.04 1.89 -3.23
CA LEU A 59 5.26 3.28 -3.57
C LEU A 59 6.75 3.61 -3.56
N ASP A 60 7.09 4.83 -3.96
CA ASP A 60 8.50 5.21 -4.12
C ASP A 60 9.26 5.29 -2.80
N ASP A 61 8.56 5.33 -1.68
CA ASP A 61 9.19 5.31 -0.36
C ASP A 61 9.47 3.89 0.16
N PHE A 62 9.17 2.86 -0.63
CA PHE A 62 9.38 1.47 -0.20
C PHE A 62 10.86 1.16 -0.02
N THR A 63 11.19 0.51 1.09
CA THR A 63 12.50 -0.06 1.35
C THR A 63 12.35 -1.39 2.05
N PHE A 64 13.25 -2.32 1.77
CA PHE A 64 13.22 -3.64 2.37
C PHE A 64 14.65 -4.17 2.49
N ALA A 65 14.96 -4.78 3.63
CA ALA A 65 16.30 -5.29 3.89
C ALA A 65 16.69 -6.47 3.02
N GLY A 66 15.69 -7.15 2.44
CA GLY A 66 15.94 -8.32 1.62
C GLY A 66 15.72 -9.62 2.37
N ALA A 67 15.37 -10.65 1.63
CA ALA A 67 15.15 -11.99 2.16
C ALA A 67 15.35 -12.98 1.01
N PRO A 68 15.48 -14.29 1.31
CA PRO A 68 15.78 -15.25 0.24
C PRO A 68 14.70 -15.37 -0.83
N ASP A 69 13.44 -15.24 -0.47
CA ASP A 69 12.35 -15.49 -1.42
C ASP A 69 11.13 -14.61 -1.13
N PRO A 70 11.28 -13.28 -1.17
CA PRO A 70 10.19 -12.39 -0.80
C PRO A 70 9.17 -12.30 -1.95
N LYS A 71 7.91 -12.55 -1.62
CA LYS A 71 6.81 -12.51 -2.58
C LYS A 71 5.67 -11.65 -2.07
N ILE A 72 4.94 -11.05 -3.00
CA ILE A 72 3.78 -10.23 -2.69
C ILE A 72 2.54 -11.11 -2.65
N ALA A 73 1.69 -10.88 -1.67
CA ALA A 73 0.43 -11.59 -1.53
C ALA A 73 -0.59 -10.70 -0.82
N LEU A 74 -1.82 -11.16 -0.78
CA LEU A 74 -2.89 -10.51 -0.05
C LEU A 74 -3.23 -11.32 1.19
N GLY A 75 -3.97 -10.70 2.09
CA GLY A 75 -4.48 -11.38 3.26
C GLY A 75 -5.71 -10.73 3.82
N LYS A 76 -6.44 -11.51 4.62
CA LYS A 76 -7.61 -11.03 5.35
C LYS A 76 -7.47 -11.54 6.77
N ASN A 77 -6.93 -10.68 7.64
CA ASN A 77 -6.57 -11.05 8.99
C ASN A 77 -5.61 -12.24 8.99
N GLY A 78 -4.68 -12.23 8.04
CA GLY A 78 -3.69 -13.28 7.86
C GLY A 78 -3.41 -13.53 6.38
N TYR A 79 -2.21 -13.99 6.12
CA TYR A 79 -1.71 -14.26 4.77
C TYR A 79 -2.54 -15.34 4.06
N ASP A 80 -2.85 -15.08 2.79
CA ASP A 80 -3.54 -16.05 1.93
C ASP A 80 -2.61 -16.50 0.82
N LYS A 81 -2.12 -17.73 0.91
CA LYS A 81 -1.18 -18.29 -0.04
C LYS A 81 -1.72 -18.32 -1.47
N SER A 82 -3.02 -18.42 -1.63
CA SER A 82 -3.61 -18.50 -2.98
C SER A 82 -3.49 -17.18 -3.74
N THR A 83 -3.09 -16.10 -3.07
CA THR A 83 -2.98 -14.78 -3.69
C THR A 83 -1.56 -14.40 -4.07
N LEU A 84 -0.59 -15.30 -3.99
CA LEU A 84 0.80 -14.99 -4.31
C LEU A 84 0.92 -14.43 -5.72
N MET A 85 1.67 -13.33 -5.86
CA MET A 85 1.80 -12.58 -7.11
C MET A 85 3.22 -12.56 -7.65
N GLY A 86 4.10 -13.38 -7.09
CA GLY A 86 5.47 -13.49 -7.57
C GLY A 86 6.46 -12.72 -6.74
N LEU A 87 7.71 -12.82 -7.16
CA LEU A 87 8.84 -12.26 -6.44
C LEU A 87 8.77 -10.74 -6.35
N LEU A 88 9.23 -10.22 -5.22
CA LEU A 88 9.47 -8.80 -5.04
C LEU A 88 10.45 -8.34 -6.12
N LYS A 89 10.04 -7.34 -6.89
CA LYS A 89 10.82 -6.90 -8.05
C LYS A 89 12.03 -6.05 -7.67
N SER A 90 11.95 -5.38 -6.53
CA SER A 90 13.04 -4.54 -6.05
C SER A 90 12.90 -4.37 -4.54
N ASN A 91 14.02 -4.26 -3.87
CA ASN A 91 14.04 -3.99 -2.44
C ASN A 91 13.92 -2.50 -2.14
N LYS A 92 13.82 -1.66 -3.15
CA LYS A 92 13.81 -0.22 -2.95
C LYS A 92 13.06 0.46 -4.09
N GLY A 93 12.17 1.39 -3.73
CA GLY A 93 11.46 2.19 -4.70
C GLY A 93 10.19 1.54 -5.20
N ALA A 94 9.58 2.19 -6.17
CA ALA A 94 8.27 1.80 -6.68
C ALA A 94 8.34 0.52 -7.52
N SER A 95 7.34 -0.32 -7.38
CA SER A 95 7.13 -1.49 -8.24
C SER A 95 5.66 -1.86 -8.21
N SER A 96 5.21 -2.60 -9.22
CA SER A 96 3.81 -2.93 -9.38
C SER A 96 3.62 -4.42 -9.64
N TYR A 97 2.50 -4.95 -9.16
CA TYR A 97 2.16 -6.37 -9.22
C TYR A 97 0.70 -6.49 -9.62
N GLU A 98 0.43 -7.16 -10.73
CA GLU A 98 -0.94 -7.32 -11.18
C GLU A 98 -1.64 -8.37 -10.33
N VAL A 99 -2.83 -8.04 -9.88
CA VAL A 99 -3.65 -8.98 -9.13
C VAL A 99 -4.21 -10.00 -10.11
N PRO A 100 -4.02 -11.29 -9.85
CA PRO A 100 -4.52 -12.31 -10.78
C PRO A 100 -6.02 -12.21 -11.00
N ALA A 101 -6.45 -12.53 -12.22
CA ALA A 101 -7.86 -12.58 -12.54
C ALA A 101 -8.56 -13.57 -11.60
N GLY A 102 -9.74 -13.21 -11.17
CA GLY A 102 -10.48 -14.06 -10.23
C GLY A 102 -10.24 -13.74 -8.77
N ILE A 103 -9.25 -12.90 -8.47
CA ILE A 103 -9.02 -12.42 -7.11
C ILE A 103 -9.53 -10.99 -7.03
N ASN A 104 -10.44 -10.74 -6.07
CA ASN A 104 -10.95 -9.40 -5.82
C ASN A 104 -10.27 -8.83 -4.58
N PRO A 105 -9.39 -7.82 -4.74
CA PRO A 105 -8.70 -7.24 -3.60
C PRO A 105 -9.63 -6.61 -2.56
N ASP A 106 -10.86 -6.30 -2.94
CA ASP A 106 -11.83 -5.77 -1.97
C ASP A 106 -12.25 -6.80 -0.93
N ASP A 107 -11.97 -8.08 -1.18
CA ASP A 107 -12.20 -9.14 -0.20
C ASP A 107 -11.08 -9.25 0.82
N TYR A 108 -10.03 -8.45 0.67
CA TYR A 108 -8.83 -8.50 1.49
C TYR A 108 -8.54 -7.14 2.12
N ASN A 109 -7.81 -7.14 3.22
CA ASN A 109 -7.43 -5.91 3.90
C ASN A 109 -5.94 -5.84 4.21
N GLU A 110 -5.14 -6.71 3.60
CA GLU A 110 -3.70 -6.75 3.87
C GLU A 110 -2.92 -7.02 2.59
N VAL A 111 -1.75 -6.38 2.49
CA VAL A 111 -0.73 -6.73 1.51
C VAL A 111 0.46 -7.27 2.28
N TRP A 112 0.88 -8.47 1.95
CA TRP A 112 1.97 -9.17 2.63
C TRP A 112 3.21 -9.22 1.76
N ILE A 113 4.37 -9.13 2.40
CA ILE A 113 5.61 -9.65 1.84
C ILE A 113 5.89 -10.93 2.61
N TRP A 114 5.93 -12.04 1.89
CA TRP A 114 6.02 -13.37 2.49
C TRP A 114 7.18 -14.14 1.87
N CYS A 115 8.00 -14.77 2.69
CA CYS A 115 9.05 -15.64 2.20
C CYS A 115 8.44 -17.01 1.94
N GLU A 116 8.18 -17.32 0.67
CA GLU A 116 7.50 -18.57 0.34
C GLU A 116 8.38 -19.78 0.63
N GLN A 117 9.66 -19.68 0.32
CA GLN A 117 10.57 -20.78 0.51
C GLN A 117 10.62 -21.28 1.95
N TYR A 118 10.65 -20.35 2.89
CA TYR A 118 10.71 -20.69 4.32
C TYR A 118 9.38 -20.55 5.02
N ASN A 119 8.35 -20.13 4.30
CA ASN A 119 7.00 -19.98 4.81
C ASN A 119 6.94 -19.11 6.07
N VAL A 120 7.54 -17.91 5.98
CA VAL A 120 7.58 -16.97 7.11
C VAL A 120 7.14 -15.58 6.67
N PRO A 121 6.46 -14.85 7.56
CA PRO A 121 6.06 -13.47 7.27
C PRO A 121 7.27 -12.54 7.33
N LEU A 122 7.30 -11.57 6.42
CA LEU A 122 8.36 -10.58 6.38
C LEU A 122 7.84 -9.19 6.70
N ALA A 123 6.70 -8.81 6.12
CA ALA A 123 6.10 -7.50 6.34
C ALA A 123 4.61 -7.54 5.97
N VAL A 124 3.85 -6.60 6.53
CA VAL A 124 2.43 -6.47 6.21
C VAL A 124 2.02 -5.01 6.19
N ALA A 125 1.23 -4.64 5.20
CA ALA A 125 0.52 -3.37 5.16
C ALA A 125 -0.96 -3.68 5.40
N GLN A 126 -1.54 -3.07 6.43
CA GLN A 126 -2.93 -3.32 6.83
C GLN A 126 -3.77 -2.10 6.48
N PHE A 127 -4.82 -2.34 5.71
CA PHE A 127 -5.70 -1.31 5.18
C PHE A 127 -6.97 -1.14 6.00
#